data_36b780ab1bd004752138ae783ca02ccb
#
_entry.id   36b780ab1bd004752138ae783ca02ccb
#
_cell.length_a   1.000
_cell.length_b   1.000
_cell.length_c   1.000
_cell.angle_alpha   90.00
_cell.angle_beta   90.00
_cell.angle_gamma   90.00
#
_symmetry.space_group_name_H-M   'P 1'
#
loop_
_entity.id
_entity.type
_entity.pdbx_description
1 polymer ?
#
loop_
_entity_poly.entity_id
_entity_poly.type
_entity_poly.pdbx_seq_one_letter_code
_entity_poly.pdbx_strand_id
1 'polypeptide(L)'
;MAKGHRSQIKRERNANKDTRPSAKLSYARVSVQKACFVLDAIRGKDVQTALGIVSYNPRYASELIEKLLKSAIANAENNNGMDVSKLYVAECYANKGPIMKRIKPRAQGRAYRIEKRLSHITLVLDER
;
A
#
# COMPACT_ATOMS: atom_id res chain seq x y z
N MET A 1 -27.00 25.76 13.64
CA MET A 1 -25.81 26.34 12.96
C MET A 1 -25.68 25.78 11.56
N ALA A 2 -25.62 26.61 10.55
CA ALA A 2 -25.38 26.16 9.19
C ALA A 2 -23.95 25.56 9.11
N LYS A 3 -23.82 24.33 8.67
CA LYS A 3 -22.52 23.75 8.33
C LYS A 3 -21.92 24.61 7.22
N GLY A 4 -20.63 24.97 7.36
CA GLY A 4 -19.91 25.82 6.43
C GLY A 4 -20.11 25.41 4.96
N HIS A 5 -20.02 26.38 4.06
CA HIS A 5 -20.23 26.18 2.63
C HIS A 5 -19.30 25.10 2.09
N ARG A 6 -19.79 24.24 1.18
CA ARG A 6 -19.00 23.13 0.59
C ARG A 6 -17.63 23.55 0.06
N SER A 7 -17.51 24.79 -0.46
CA SER A 7 -16.23 25.36 -0.93
C SER A 7 -15.24 25.62 0.21
N GLN A 8 -15.69 26.05 1.38
CA GLN A 8 -14.83 26.26 2.55
C GLN A 8 -14.32 24.93 3.09
N ILE A 9 -15.19 23.94 3.24
CA ILE A 9 -14.84 22.59 3.67
C ILE A 9 -13.80 21.97 2.71
N LYS A 10 -13.98 22.18 1.40
CA LYS A 10 -13.04 21.70 0.38
C LYS A 10 -11.68 22.40 0.49
N ARG A 11 -11.63 23.72 0.74
CA ARG A 11 -10.39 24.48 0.94
C ARG A 11 -9.64 24.01 2.18
N GLU A 12 -10.33 23.86 3.31
CA GLU A 12 -9.76 23.33 4.55
C GLU A 12 -9.19 21.91 4.38
N ARG A 13 -9.94 21.05 3.69
CA ARG A 13 -9.49 19.67 3.39
C ARG A 13 -8.27 19.67 2.48
N ASN A 14 -8.20 20.56 1.48
CA ASN A 14 -7.05 20.65 0.59
C ASN A 14 -5.83 21.28 1.28
N ALA A 15 -6.02 22.22 2.19
CA ALA A 15 -4.95 22.83 2.98
C ALA A 15 -4.27 21.80 3.92
N ASN A 16 -5.07 20.87 4.44
CA ASN A 16 -4.59 19.79 5.34
C ASN A 16 -4.23 18.49 4.60
N LYS A 17 -4.13 18.53 3.27
CA LYS A 17 -3.76 17.36 2.50
C LYS A 17 -2.28 17.03 2.68
N ASP A 18 -2.01 15.76 2.98
CA ASP A 18 -0.63 15.25 3.02
C ASP A 18 0.02 15.39 1.63
N THR A 19 1.15 16.08 1.58
CA THR A 19 1.93 16.34 0.35
C THR A 19 3.10 15.39 0.19
N ARG A 20 3.34 14.50 1.17
CA ARG A 20 4.41 13.50 1.09
C ARG A 20 4.20 12.58 -0.11
N PRO A 21 5.28 12.17 -0.79
CA PRO A 21 5.20 11.27 -1.93
C PRO A 21 4.60 9.93 -1.49
N SER A 22 3.59 9.49 -2.20
CA SER A 22 2.89 8.26 -1.87
C SER A 22 2.53 7.46 -3.12
N ALA A 23 2.41 6.16 -2.97
CA ALA A 23 1.86 5.27 -3.98
C ALA A 23 0.84 4.32 -3.36
N LYS A 24 -0.22 4.04 -4.10
CA LYS A 24 -1.30 3.17 -3.67
C LYS A 24 -1.61 2.12 -4.74
N LEU A 25 -1.59 0.87 -4.33
CA LEU A 25 -2.04 -0.26 -5.13
C LEU A 25 -3.41 -0.72 -4.63
N SER A 26 -4.44 -0.53 -5.46
CA SER A 26 -5.80 -0.96 -5.15
C SER A 26 -6.07 -2.36 -5.70
N TYR A 27 -6.88 -3.13 -4.99
CA TYR A 27 -7.31 -4.48 -5.40
C TYR A 27 -6.16 -5.46 -5.66
N ALA A 28 -5.10 -5.39 -4.88
CA ALA A 28 -4.00 -6.35 -4.94
C ALA A 28 -4.50 -7.76 -4.59
N ARG A 29 -4.16 -8.75 -5.42
CA ARG A 29 -4.57 -10.16 -5.20
C ARG A 29 -3.74 -10.85 -4.12
N VAL A 30 -3.68 -10.23 -2.96
CA VAL A 30 -2.99 -10.74 -1.78
C VAL A 30 -3.80 -10.44 -0.53
N SER A 31 -3.77 -11.31 0.46
CA SER A 31 -4.43 -11.03 1.72
C SER A 31 -3.65 -9.99 2.52
N VAL A 32 -4.37 -9.19 3.31
CA VAL A 32 -3.77 -8.16 4.17
C VAL A 32 -2.66 -8.72 5.06
N GLN A 33 -2.86 -9.88 5.69
CA GLN A 33 -1.86 -10.51 6.54
C GLN A 33 -0.55 -10.82 5.82
N LYS A 34 -0.63 -11.35 4.59
CA LYS A 34 0.54 -11.65 3.76
C LYS A 34 1.25 -10.38 3.30
N ALA A 35 0.51 -9.34 2.98
CA ALA A 35 1.07 -8.03 2.64
C ALA A 35 1.74 -7.37 3.85
N CYS A 36 1.08 -7.34 5.02
CA CYS A 36 1.62 -6.77 6.24
C CYS A 36 2.95 -7.42 6.65
N PHE A 37 3.08 -8.72 6.48
CA PHE A 37 4.32 -9.43 6.80
C PHE A 37 5.54 -8.87 6.05
N VAL A 38 5.37 -8.50 4.79
CA VAL A 38 6.43 -7.88 3.99
C VAL A 38 6.59 -6.39 4.34
N LEU A 39 5.48 -5.68 4.55
CA LEU A 39 5.49 -4.26 4.90
C LEU A 39 6.18 -4.01 6.24
N ASP A 40 5.98 -4.86 7.22
CA ASP A 40 6.63 -4.74 8.55
C ASP A 40 8.15 -4.87 8.46
N ALA A 41 8.65 -5.63 7.48
CA ALA A 41 10.08 -5.79 7.25
C ALA A 41 10.75 -4.52 6.65
N ILE A 42 9.98 -3.65 5.97
CA ILE A 42 10.51 -2.45 5.29
C ILE A 42 10.15 -1.14 6.00
N ARG A 43 9.24 -1.17 6.97
CA ARG A 43 8.80 0.03 7.68
C ARG A 43 9.96 0.73 8.38
N GLY A 44 10.10 2.06 8.18
CA GLY A 44 11.14 2.89 8.77
C GLY A 44 12.54 2.71 8.20
N LYS A 45 12.71 1.87 7.16
CA LYS A 45 14.01 1.63 6.51
C LYS A 45 14.22 2.57 5.34
N ASP A 46 15.49 2.82 5.02
CA ASP A 46 15.88 3.58 3.84
C ASP A 46 15.43 2.84 2.57
N VAL A 47 15.10 3.60 1.55
CA VAL A 47 14.52 3.07 0.32
C VAL A 47 15.42 2.04 -0.36
N GLN A 48 16.74 2.26 -0.37
CA GLN A 48 17.69 1.29 -0.94
C GLN A 48 17.69 -0.04 -0.19
N THR A 49 17.70 0.02 1.14
CA THR A 49 17.62 -1.18 2.00
C THR A 49 16.26 -1.87 1.84
N ALA A 50 15.17 -1.12 1.75
CA ALA A 50 13.83 -1.64 1.55
C ALA A 50 13.70 -2.37 0.21
N LEU A 51 14.24 -1.81 -0.88
CA LEU A 51 14.29 -2.46 -2.19
C LEU A 51 15.06 -3.79 -2.13
N GLY A 52 16.22 -3.81 -1.48
CA GLY A 52 17.00 -5.04 -1.30
C GLY A 52 16.20 -6.12 -0.57
N ILE A 53 15.56 -5.78 0.55
CA ILE A 53 14.75 -6.72 1.34
C ILE A 53 13.60 -7.30 0.50
N VAL A 54 12.90 -6.46 -0.25
CA VAL A 54 11.74 -6.88 -1.04
C VAL A 54 12.15 -7.72 -2.24
N SER A 55 13.25 -7.38 -2.93
CA SER A 55 13.75 -8.12 -4.09
C SER A 55 14.20 -9.54 -3.75
N TYR A 56 14.82 -9.74 -2.58
CA TYR A 56 15.27 -11.06 -2.14
C TYR A 56 14.20 -11.90 -1.43
N ASN A 57 13.06 -11.33 -1.13
CA ASN A 57 11.97 -12.04 -0.44
C ASN A 57 11.14 -12.86 -1.45
N PRO A 58 11.08 -14.21 -1.32
CA PRO A 58 10.41 -15.09 -2.30
C PRO A 58 8.87 -15.04 -2.24
N ARG A 59 8.27 -14.19 -1.42
CA ARG A 59 6.82 -14.10 -1.27
C ARG A 59 6.19 -13.34 -2.44
N TYR A 60 5.07 -13.82 -2.95
CA TYR A 60 4.32 -13.14 -4.01
C TYR A 60 3.96 -11.68 -3.67
N ALA A 61 3.65 -11.40 -2.39
CA ALA A 61 3.39 -10.03 -1.93
C ALA A 61 4.57 -9.08 -2.20
N SER A 62 5.80 -9.60 -2.17
CA SER A 62 7.02 -8.82 -2.38
C SER A 62 7.11 -8.27 -3.80
N GLU A 63 6.74 -9.05 -4.82
CA GLU A 63 6.74 -8.57 -6.22
C GLU A 63 5.80 -7.37 -6.41
N LEU A 64 4.63 -7.40 -5.77
CA LEU A 64 3.67 -6.32 -5.84
C LEU A 64 4.16 -5.07 -5.10
N ILE A 65 4.74 -5.27 -3.92
CA ILE A 65 5.28 -4.20 -3.08
C ILE A 65 6.53 -3.58 -3.71
N GLU A 66 7.38 -4.36 -4.38
CA GLU A 66 8.54 -3.85 -5.13
C GLU A 66 8.11 -2.88 -6.24
N LYS A 67 7.12 -3.26 -7.04
CA LYS A 67 6.58 -2.39 -8.10
C LYS A 67 5.97 -1.11 -7.52
N LEU A 68 5.27 -1.25 -6.39
CA LEU A 68 4.67 -0.12 -5.70
C LEU A 68 5.74 0.83 -5.12
N LEU A 69 6.80 0.27 -4.53
CA LEU A 69 7.92 1.05 -3.98
C LEU A 69 8.66 1.81 -5.08
N LYS A 70 8.94 1.17 -6.22
CA LYS A 70 9.53 1.84 -7.40
C LYS A 70 8.65 2.99 -7.90
N SER A 71 7.33 2.82 -7.90
CA SER A 71 6.39 3.88 -8.25
C SER A 71 6.41 5.03 -7.24
N ALA A 72 6.51 4.73 -5.94
CA ALA A 72 6.60 5.76 -4.89
C ALA A 72 7.89 6.58 -5.01
N ILE A 73 9.02 5.93 -5.32
CA ILE A 73 10.31 6.59 -5.55
C ILE A 73 10.21 7.54 -6.75
N ALA A 74 9.67 7.06 -7.87
CA ALA A 74 9.48 7.89 -9.06
C ALA A 74 8.56 9.10 -8.79
N ASN A 75 7.52 8.92 -7.96
CA ASN A 75 6.67 10.03 -7.53
C ASN A 75 7.43 11.04 -6.65
N ALA A 76 8.30 10.58 -5.76
CA ALA A 76 9.13 11.45 -4.93
C ALA A 76 10.09 12.30 -5.77
N GLU A 77 10.77 11.68 -6.72
CA GLU A 77 11.73 12.33 -7.61
C GLU A 77 11.04 13.30 -8.57
N ASN A 78 10.04 12.84 -9.33
CA ASN A 78 9.45 13.63 -10.42
C ASN A 78 8.46 14.70 -9.94
N ASN A 79 7.68 14.42 -8.90
CA ASN A 79 6.62 15.34 -8.45
C ASN A 79 7.08 16.26 -7.31
N ASN A 80 7.93 15.76 -6.42
CA ASN A 80 8.36 16.50 -5.24
C ASN A 80 9.82 16.98 -5.34
N GLY A 81 10.60 16.52 -6.33
CA GLY A 81 12.00 16.89 -6.51
C GLY A 81 12.92 16.43 -5.34
N MET A 82 12.55 15.36 -4.66
CA MET A 82 13.25 14.84 -3.49
C MET A 82 14.47 14.01 -3.90
N ASP A 83 15.50 14.02 -3.03
CA ASP A 83 16.71 13.24 -3.23
C ASP A 83 16.49 11.78 -2.82
N VAL A 84 16.57 10.87 -3.81
CA VAL A 84 16.35 9.43 -3.60
C VAL A 84 17.27 8.82 -2.54
N SER A 85 18.47 9.38 -2.35
CA SER A 85 19.44 8.87 -1.37
C SER A 85 19.03 9.09 0.08
N LYS A 86 18.16 10.07 0.34
CA LYS A 86 17.66 10.45 1.67
C LYS A 86 16.28 9.91 1.98
N LEU A 87 15.63 9.27 0.99
CA LEU A 87 14.28 8.75 1.15
C LEU A 87 14.25 7.54 2.08
N TYR A 88 13.21 7.50 2.91
CA TYR A 88 12.89 6.34 3.74
C TYR A 88 11.39 6.03 3.70
N VAL A 89 11.01 4.82 4.10
CA VAL A 89 9.61 4.39 4.19
C VAL A 89 9.02 4.93 5.49
N ALA A 90 8.32 6.06 5.41
CA ALA A 90 7.71 6.69 6.58
C ALA A 90 6.49 5.89 7.06
N GLU A 91 5.56 5.59 6.16
CA GLU A 91 4.36 4.83 6.47
C GLU A 91 4.12 3.75 5.42
N CYS A 92 3.73 2.58 5.89
CA CYS A 92 3.29 1.50 5.01
C CYS A 92 2.18 0.70 5.70
N TYR A 93 1.08 0.49 4.98
CA TYR A 93 -0.05 -0.26 5.51
C TYR A 93 -0.87 -0.92 4.40
N ALA A 94 -1.62 -1.94 4.77
CA ALA A 94 -2.52 -2.65 3.88
C ALA A 94 -3.93 -2.72 4.50
N ASN A 95 -4.92 -2.26 3.75
CA ASN A 95 -6.33 -2.28 4.14
C ASN A 95 -7.05 -3.44 3.44
N LYS A 96 -8.12 -3.94 4.07
CA LYS A 96 -8.95 -4.99 3.50
C LYS A 96 -9.68 -4.49 2.25
N GLY A 97 -9.60 -5.27 1.19
CA GLY A 97 -10.42 -5.12 0.00
C GLY A 97 -11.62 -6.08 -0.01
N PRO A 98 -12.38 -6.12 -1.11
CA PRO A 98 -13.47 -7.06 -1.29
C PRO A 98 -12.96 -8.51 -1.30
N ILE A 99 -13.83 -9.44 -0.97
CA ILE A 99 -13.56 -10.87 -0.96
C ILE A 99 -14.30 -11.53 -2.11
N MET A 100 -13.56 -12.19 -3.01
CA MET A 100 -14.16 -13.01 -4.06
C MET A 100 -14.39 -14.40 -3.51
N LYS A 101 -15.66 -14.78 -3.39
CA LYS A 101 -16.08 -16.08 -2.85
C LYS A 101 -16.12 -17.12 -3.96
N ARG A 102 -15.59 -18.31 -3.68
CA ARG A 102 -15.64 -19.49 -4.54
C ARG A 102 -16.11 -20.68 -3.71
N ILE A 103 -16.61 -21.72 -4.37
CA ILE A 103 -17.07 -22.94 -3.72
C ILE A 103 -16.22 -24.09 -4.23
N LYS A 104 -15.74 -24.92 -3.31
CA LYS A 104 -15.07 -26.18 -3.61
C LYS A 104 -15.95 -27.35 -3.15
N PRO A 105 -16.50 -28.15 -4.07
CA PRO A 105 -17.25 -29.35 -3.71
C PRO A 105 -16.35 -30.36 -2.98
N ARG A 106 -16.90 -30.99 -1.95
CA ARG A 106 -16.24 -32.02 -1.16
C ARG A 106 -17.14 -33.24 -1.03
N ALA A 107 -16.65 -34.31 -0.38
CA ALA A 107 -17.39 -35.56 -0.17
C ALA A 107 -18.73 -35.33 0.54
N GLN A 108 -19.68 -36.22 0.34
CA GLN A 108 -21.01 -36.25 0.96
C GLN A 108 -21.89 -35.01 0.63
N GLY A 109 -21.75 -34.46 -0.59
CA GLY A 109 -22.55 -33.31 -1.04
C GLY A 109 -22.21 -31.99 -0.31
N ARG A 110 -21.12 -31.93 0.44
CA ARG A 110 -20.70 -30.72 1.14
C ARG A 110 -20.01 -29.77 0.18
N ALA A 111 -20.25 -28.47 0.37
CA ALA A 111 -19.56 -27.39 -0.33
C ALA A 111 -18.79 -26.53 0.66
N TYR A 112 -17.48 -26.36 0.43
CA TYR A 112 -16.64 -25.51 1.25
C TYR A 112 -16.35 -24.21 0.52
N ARG A 113 -16.43 -23.10 1.25
CA ARG A 113 -16.15 -21.77 0.73
C ARG A 113 -14.64 -21.52 0.65
N ILE A 114 -14.20 -21.00 -0.51
CA ILE A 114 -12.85 -20.46 -0.69
C ILE A 114 -12.96 -18.95 -0.80
N GLU A 115 -12.19 -18.22 -0.01
CA GLU A 115 -12.14 -16.78 -0.03
C GLU A 115 -10.87 -16.30 -0.74
N LYS A 116 -11.02 -15.63 -1.88
CA LYS A 116 -9.95 -14.91 -2.57
C LYS A 116 -9.94 -13.48 -2.07
N ARG A 117 -9.13 -13.22 -1.04
CA ARG A 117 -9.05 -11.91 -0.39
C ARG A 117 -8.20 -10.96 -1.20
N LEU A 118 -8.67 -9.71 -1.30
CA LEU A 118 -7.94 -8.60 -1.91
C LEU A 118 -7.51 -7.62 -0.82
N SER A 119 -6.49 -6.83 -1.12
CA SER A 119 -6.01 -5.75 -0.25
C SER A 119 -5.72 -4.48 -1.03
N HIS A 120 -5.72 -3.37 -0.32
CA HIS A 120 -5.28 -2.06 -0.79
C HIS A 120 -4.02 -1.70 -0.04
N ILE A 121 -2.89 -1.57 -0.74
CA ILE A 121 -1.58 -1.31 -0.14
C ILE A 121 -1.23 0.16 -0.39
N THR A 122 -0.79 0.85 0.64
CA THR A 122 -0.34 2.23 0.56
C THR A 122 1.07 2.34 1.14
N LEU A 123 1.94 3.04 0.42
CA LEU A 123 3.29 3.41 0.86
C LEU A 123 3.40 4.93 0.84
N VAL A 124 3.97 5.50 1.88
CA VAL A 124 4.32 6.92 1.99
C VAL A 124 5.80 7.01 2.29
N LEU A 125 6.50 7.79 1.48
CA LEU A 125 7.93 8.07 1.66
C LEU A 125 8.11 9.44 2.26
N ASP A 126 9.29 9.67 2.87
CA ASP A 126 9.69 10.98 3.40
C ASP A 126 11.21 11.09 3.35
N GLU A 127 11.77 12.30 3.50
CA GLU A 127 13.19 12.54 3.58
C GLU A 127 13.67 12.65 5.03
N ARG A 128 14.90 12.18 5.27
CA ARG A 128 15.63 12.41 6.52
C ARG A 128 16.66 13.52 6.40
#